data_88cf7980e555fae002d3948ad366ef80
#
_entry.id   88cf7980e555fae002d3948ad366ef80
#
_cell.length_a   1.000
_cell.length_b   1.000
_cell.length_c   1.000
_cell.angle_alpha   90.00
_cell.angle_beta   90.00
_cell.angle_gamma   90.00
#
_symmetry.space_group_name_H-M   'P 1'
#
loop_
_entity.id
_entity.type
_entity.pdbx_description
1 polymer ?
#
loop_
_entity_poly.entity_id
_entity_poly.type
_entity_poly.pdbx_seq_one_letter_code
_entity_poly.pdbx_strand_id
1 'polypeptide(L)'
;MAIEEVDPITGRKTTGHIWNGIKELDTPVPRGVLLFLIITHLFAALWWILYPTWPLGSTYTRGLIGTGQKQAIERKIIEADASRAAWIEKIETGSFDEIRADEKLMAKVASSGHQLFGDNCAACHGRDGKGGRDFPDLTDDDWLWGGGPEKIVQTMTVGVNTTHSQSRVSQMPAFGTDEMLNRKQVSDVAAYVYSLSNSSTEAADASQIAAGREVFMASCVACHGEDAKGKQDVGAPNLTDGRWIYGGGIERIVQSIHGGRQGHMPTWDERLSPAEIKILALYVNKLGGGQQ
;
A
#
# COMPACT_ATOMS: atom_id res chain seq x y z
N MET A 1 14.05 44.83 52.42
CA MET A 1 14.07 43.97 53.63
C MET A 1 13.14 42.79 53.31
N ALA A 2 13.67 41.60 53.22
CA ALA A 2 12.82 40.42 53.07
C ALA A 2 12.09 40.19 54.40
N ILE A 3 10.77 40.13 54.39
CA ILE A 3 9.97 39.82 55.56
C ILE A 3 10.24 38.34 55.86
N GLU A 4 10.94 38.06 56.98
CA GLU A 4 11.12 36.69 57.48
C GLU A 4 9.76 36.15 57.98
N GLU A 5 8.98 35.59 57.09
CA GLU A 5 7.70 34.96 57.41
C GLU A 5 7.92 33.50 57.80
N VAL A 6 7.37 33.13 58.95
CA VAL A 6 7.41 31.75 59.45
C VAL A 6 6.06 31.07 59.20
N ASP A 7 6.06 29.90 58.59
CA ASP A 7 4.85 29.12 58.37
C ASP A 7 4.28 28.66 59.72
N PRO A 8 3.02 29.02 60.04
CA PRO A 8 2.41 28.73 61.35
C PRO A 8 2.18 27.24 61.63
N ILE A 9 2.16 26.41 60.58
CA ILE A 9 1.89 24.94 60.72
C ILE A 9 3.21 24.22 61.01
N THR A 10 4.26 24.52 60.25
CA THR A 10 5.52 23.77 60.33
C THR A 10 6.58 24.46 61.22
N GLY A 11 6.38 25.73 61.56
CA GLY A 11 7.34 26.54 62.29
C GLY A 11 8.64 26.84 61.53
N ARG A 12 8.65 26.62 60.21
CA ARG A 12 9.82 26.86 59.34
C ARG A 12 9.69 28.21 58.64
N LYS A 13 10.83 28.80 58.28
CA LYS A 13 10.87 30.00 57.48
C LYS A 13 10.37 29.74 56.08
N THR A 14 9.72 30.73 55.46
CA THR A 14 9.33 30.69 54.05
C THR A 14 10.31 31.46 53.20
N THR A 15 10.42 31.15 51.90
CA THR A 15 11.21 31.89 50.92
C THR A 15 10.58 33.23 50.56
N GLY A 16 9.32 33.49 50.97
CA GLY A 16 8.51 34.64 50.59
C GLY A 16 7.83 34.47 49.23
N HIS A 17 8.08 33.37 48.50
CA HIS A 17 7.40 33.07 47.23
C HIS A 17 6.09 32.35 47.46
N ILE A 18 5.08 32.73 46.66
CA ILE A 18 3.76 32.09 46.69
C ILE A 18 3.44 31.61 45.27
N TRP A 19 3.25 30.30 45.13
CA TRP A 19 2.89 29.65 43.87
C TRP A 19 1.43 29.13 43.97
N ASN A 20 0.51 29.75 43.22
CA ASN A 20 -0.90 29.36 43.26
C ASN A 20 -1.52 29.24 44.66
N GLY A 21 -1.14 30.17 45.55
CA GLY A 21 -1.63 30.21 46.95
C GLY A 21 -0.88 29.31 47.93
N ILE A 22 0.13 28.57 47.49
CA ILE A 22 1.01 27.72 48.31
C ILE A 22 2.30 28.47 48.60
N LYS A 23 2.65 28.57 49.86
CA LYS A 23 3.91 29.20 50.29
C LYS A 23 5.05 28.18 50.25
N GLU A 24 6.16 28.60 49.74
CA GLU A 24 7.37 27.76 49.67
C GLU A 24 8.15 27.88 51.00
N LEU A 25 8.47 26.70 51.57
CA LEU A 25 9.27 26.65 52.80
C LEU A 25 10.77 26.73 52.47
N ASP A 26 11.49 27.55 53.22
CA ASP A 26 12.99 27.59 53.15
C ASP A 26 13.58 26.40 53.88
N THR A 27 13.65 25.27 53.18
CA THR A 27 14.17 24.03 53.71
C THR A 27 15.31 23.52 52.84
N PRO A 28 16.37 22.97 53.44
CA PRO A 28 17.44 22.38 52.64
C PRO A 28 16.95 21.20 51.85
N VAL A 29 17.49 20.99 50.63
CA VAL A 29 17.15 19.86 49.77
C VAL A 29 17.41 18.56 50.52
N PRO A 30 16.44 17.62 50.54
CA PRO A 30 16.63 16.34 51.22
C PRO A 30 17.85 15.59 50.70
N ARG A 31 18.65 15.04 51.60
CA ARG A 31 19.88 14.29 51.23
C ARG A 31 19.64 13.19 50.20
N GLY A 32 18.47 12.53 50.21
CA GLY A 32 18.07 11.51 49.23
C GLY A 32 17.97 12.08 47.80
N VAL A 33 17.46 13.30 47.68
CA VAL A 33 17.37 13.99 46.36
C VAL A 33 18.76 14.37 45.86
N LEU A 34 19.62 14.89 46.74
CA LEU A 34 21.01 15.20 46.37
C LEU A 34 21.78 13.95 45.95
N LEU A 35 21.64 12.85 46.69
CA LEU A 35 22.26 11.58 46.34
C LEU A 35 21.76 11.07 44.99
N PHE A 36 20.47 11.10 44.75
CA PHE A 36 19.88 10.74 43.45
C PHE A 36 20.43 11.59 42.30
N LEU A 37 20.49 12.92 42.48
CA LEU A 37 21.07 13.83 41.49
C LEU A 37 22.53 13.51 41.20
N ILE A 38 23.36 13.25 42.24
CA ILE A 38 24.76 12.89 42.06
C ILE A 38 24.90 11.59 41.27
N ILE A 39 24.14 10.55 41.64
CA ILE A 39 24.18 9.25 40.96
C ILE A 39 23.78 9.38 39.50
N THR A 40 22.70 10.10 39.20
CA THR A 40 22.22 10.29 37.82
C THR A 40 23.20 11.10 36.98
N HIS A 41 23.86 12.11 37.55
CA HIS A 41 24.87 12.87 36.82
C HIS A 41 26.13 12.06 36.56
N LEU A 42 26.59 11.27 37.54
CA LEU A 42 27.73 10.35 37.33
C LEU A 42 27.40 9.28 36.28
N PHE A 43 26.16 8.76 36.29
CA PHE A 43 25.70 7.83 35.26
C PHE A 43 25.70 8.50 33.89
N ALA A 44 25.14 9.70 33.76
CA ALA A 44 25.14 10.44 32.52
C ALA A 44 26.55 10.73 31.99
N ALA A 45 27.47 11.16 32.87
CA ALA A 45 28.86 11.39 32.49
C ALA A 45 29.54 10.12 32.00
N LEU A 46 29.33 8.98 32.70
CA LEU A 46 29.82 7.68 32.26
C LEU A 46 29.26 7.30 30.91
N TRP A 47 27.94 7.49 30.69
CA TRP A 47 27.27 7.23 29.43
C TRP A 47 27.86 8.04 28.28
N TRP A 48 28.14 9.31 28.49
CA TRP A 48 28.76 10.20 27.49
C TRP A 48 30.18 9.78 27.08
N ILE A 49 30.92 9.13 28.00
CA ILE A 49 32.22 8.58 27.68
C ILE A 49 32.09 7.27 26.90
N LEU A 50 31.14 6.42 27.27
CA LEU A 50 30.99 5.10 26.70
C LEU A 50 30.33 5.09 25.32
N TYR A 51 29.34 5.95 25.09
CA TYR A 51 28.51 5.95 23.87
C TYR A 51 28.67 7.23 23.04
N PRO A 52 28.32 7.17 21.74
CA PRO A 52 28.30 8.36 20.89
C PRO A 52 27.30 9.39 21.41
N THR A 53 27.75 10.61 21.74
CA THR A 53 26.88 11.57 22.42
C THR A 53 27.08 13.00 21.94
N TRP A 54 28.31 13.48 21.83
CA TRP A 54 28.63 14.87 21.55
C TRP A 54 28.65 15.17 20.06
N PRO A 55 27.88 16.16 19.56
CA PRO A 55 27.95 16.58 18.18
C PRO A 55 29.27 17.33 17.91
N LEU A 56 29.94 16.93 16.83
CA LEU A 56 31.17 17.53 16.31
C LEU A 56 30.95 18.15 14.92
N GLY A 57 29.92 18.99 14.77
CA GLY A 57 29.50 19.52 13.47
C GLY A 57 28.72 18.47 12.66
N SER A 58 29.36 17.84 11.69
CA SER A 58 28.76 16.80 10.84
C SER A 58 28.83 15.39 11.41
N THR A 59 29.50 15.20 12.57
CA THR A 59 29.72 13.89 13.20
C THR A 59 29.44 13.93 14.69
N TYR A 60 29.55 12.78 15.37
CA TYR A 60 29.43 12.64 16.82
C TYR A 60 30.67 11.94 17.39
N THR A 61 30.94 12.14 18.70
CA THR A 61 31.94 11.34 19.40
C THR A 61 31.57 9.86 19.33
N ARG A 62 32.55 9.00 19.06
CA ARG A 62 32.29 7.54 18.91
C ARG A 62 32.06 6.83 20.25
N GLY A 63 32.49 7.43 21.37
CA GLY A 63 32.54 6.75 22.67
C GLY A 63 33.55 5.59 22.72
N LEU A 64 33.81 5.06 23.92
CA LEU A 64 34.75 3.95 24.10
C LEU A 64 34.20 2.60 23.57
N ILE A 65 32.87 2.39 23.64
CA ILE A 65 32.21 1.16 23.14
C ILE A 65 32.02 1.19 21.61
N GLY A 66 32.10 2.38 21.01
CA GLY A 66 32.28 2.54 19.56
C GLY A 66 31.10 2.10 18.65
N THR A 67 29.97 1.70 19.19
CA THR A 67 28.82 1.20 18.41
C THR A 67 27.77 2.30 18.18
N GLY A 68 27.97 3.11 17.14
CA GLY A 68 26.91 3.99 16.65
C GLY A 68 25.74 3.15 16.10
N GLN A 69 24.50 3.55 16.38
CA GLN A 69 23.29 2.89 15.84
C GLN A 69 23.36 2.74 14.31
N LYS A 70 23.87 3.75 13.60
CA LYS A 70 24.06 3.73 12.16
C LYS A 70 24.97 2.56 11.72
N GLN A 71 26.12 2.40 12.36
CA GLN A 71 27.08 1.33 12.02
C GLN A 71 26.54 -0.07 12.37
N ALA A 72 25.74 -0.17 13.44
CA ALA A 72 25.07 -1.43 13.79
C ALA A 72 24.01 -1.82 12.75
N ILE A 73 23.26 -0.85 12.27
CA ILE A 73 22.26 -1.06 11.19
C ILE A 73 22.96 -1.41 9.88
N GLU A 74 24.01 -0.67 9.49
CA GLU A 74 24.79 -0.95 8.27
C GLU A 74 25.35 -2.37 8.26
N ARG A 75 25.92 -2.83 9.39
CA ARG A 75 26.38 -4.23 9.51
C ARG A 75 25.25 -5.24 9.33
N LYS A 76 24.10 -5.01 9.98
CA LYS A 76 22.94 -5.89 9.85
C LYS A 76 22.39 -5.92 8.42
N ILE A 77 22.41 -4.79 7.71
CA ILE A 77 22.02 -4.73 6.29
C ILE A 77 22.99 -5.58 5.46
N ILE A 78 24.31 -5.39 5.63
CA ILE A 78 25.33 -6.17 4.91
C ILE A 78 25.18 -7.68 5.19
N GLU A 79 25.01 -8.07 6.44
CA GLU A 79 24.79 -9.47 6.83
C GLU A 79 23.49 -10.04 6.21
N ALA A 80 22.41 -9.26 6.24
CA ALA A 80 21.14 -9.65 5.64
C ALA A 80 21.25 -9.78 4.11
N ASP A 81 21.93 -8.85 3.45
CA ASP A 81 22.15 -8.88 2.00
C ASP A 81 23.03 -10.08 1.62
N ALA A 82 24.10 -10.34 2.33
CA ALA A 82 24.93 -11.52 2.12
C ALA A 82 24.16 -12.83 2.30
N SER A 83 23.27 -12.91 3.28
CA SER A 83 22.41 -14.09 3.52
C SER A 83 21.37 -14.31 2.44
N ARG A 84 20.98 -13.22 1.76
CA ARG A 84 19.98 -13.24 0.68
C ARG A 84 20.59 -13.45 -0.70
N ALA A 85 21.84 -13.06 -0.90
CA ALA A 85 22.50 -13.01 -2.21
C ALA A 85 22.30 -14.30 -3.03
N ALA A 86 22.57 -15.46 -2.45
CA ALA A 86 22.53 -16.74 -3.14
C ALA A 86 21.12 -17.14 -3.67
N TRP A 87 20.07 -16.79 -2.96
CA TRP A 87 18.72 -17.12 -3.43
C TRP A 87 18.11 -15.99 -4.27
N ILE A 88 18.51 -14.73 -4.05
CA ILE A 88 18.16 -13.61 -4.93
C ILE A 88 18.74 -13.82 -6.33
N GLU A 89 20.00 -14.22 -6.46
CA GLU A 89 20.62 -14.55 -7.74
C GLU A 89 19.83 -15.62 -8.49
N LYS A 90 19.33 -16.65 -7.80
CA LYS A 90 18.46 -17.65 -8.42
C LYS A 90 17.11 -17.09 -8.89
N ILE A 91 16.55 -16.13 -8.16
CA ILE A 91 15.35 -15.41 -8.61
C ILE A 91 15.63 -14.58 -9.86
N GLU A 92 16.74 -13.85 -9.89
CA GLU A 92 17.09 -12.98 -11.01
C GLU A 92 17.34 -13.77 -12.29
N THR A 93 18.13 -14.83 -12.20
CA THR A 93 18.60 -15.60 -13.38
C THR A 93 17.66 -16.73 -13.80
N GLY A 94 16.92 -17.33 -12.86
CA GLY A 94 16.02 -18.45 -13.14
C GLY A 94 14.77 -18.05 -13.91
N SER A 95 14.23 -18.96 -14.71
CA SER A 95 12.89 -18.82 -15.29
C SER A 95 11.80 -18.93 -14.24
N PHE A 96 10.59 -18.46 -14.52
CA PHE A 96 9.46 -18.59 -13.59
C PHE A 96 9.15 -20.07 -13.27
N ASP A 97 9.28 -20.95 -14.25
CA ASP A 97 9.02 -22.38 -14.07
C ASP A 97 10.08 -23.05 -13.19
N GLU A 98 11.36 -22.72 -13.37
CA GLU A 98 12.44 -23.18 -12.50
C GLU A 98 12.24 -22.73 -11.05
N ILE A 99 11.85 -21.47 -10.85
CA ILE A 99 11.58 -20.92 -9.51
C ILE A 99 10.39 -21.63 -8.87
N ARG A 100 9.30 -21.84 -9.63
CA ARG A 100 8.11 -22.55 -9.16
C ARG A 100 8.37 -24.01 -8.79
N ALA A 101 9.29 -24.67 -9.49
CA ALA A 101 9.67 -26.05 -9.21
C ALA A 101 10.53 -26.19 -7.93
N ASP A 102 11.20 -25.14 -7.47
CA ASP A 102 11.99 -25.14 -6.23
C ASP A 102 11.13 -24.71 -5.03
N GLU A 103 10.63 -25.70 -4.26
CA GLU A 103 9.79 -25.46 -3.07
C GLU A 103 10.47 -24.54 -2.03
N LYS A 104 11.80 -24.65 -1.84
CA LYS A 104 12.54 -23.82 -0.88
C LYS A 104 12.60 -22.39 -1.36
N LEU A 105 12.79 -22.20 -2.66
CA LEU A 105 12.79 -20.87 -3.27
C LEU A 105 11.39 -20.25 -3.22
N MET A 106 10.35 -21.03 -3.53
CA MET A 106 8.96 -20.59 -3.40
C MET A 106 8.56 -20.25 -1.95
N ALA A 107 9.12 -20.92 -0.94
CA ALA A 107 8.92 -20.52 0.45
C ALA A 107 9.55 -19.14 0.75
N LYS A 108 10.71 -18.81 0.14
CA LYS A 108 11.31 -17.48 0.20
C LYS A 108 10.46 -16.43 -0.54
N VAL A 109 9.98 -16.77 -1.74
CA VAL A 109 9.05 -15.95 -2.51
C VAL A 109 7.80 -15.63 -1.69
N ALA A 110 7.19 -16.61 -1.05
CA ALA A 110 5.99 -16.43 -0.26
C ALA A 110 6.23 -15.46 0.94
N SER A 111 7.32 -15.65 1.69
CA SER A 111 7.61 -14.82 2.86
C SER A 111 8.03 -13.39 2.48
N SER A 112 8.93 -13.25 1.51
CA SER A 112 9.40 -11.92 1.05
C SER A 112 8.32 -11.20 0.25
N GLY A 113 7.58 -11.93 -0.60
CA GLY A 113 6.47 -11.38 -1.36
C GLY A 113 5.34 -10.86 -0.48
N HIS A 114 5.00 -11.58 0.59
CA HIS A 114 4.02 -11.09 1.57
C HIS A 114 4.44 -9.77 2.21
N GLN A 115 5.71 -9.65 2.61
CA GLN A 115 6.22 -8.40 3.19
C GLN A 115 6.25 -7.27 2.14
N LEU A 116 6.84 -7.50 0.97
CA LEU A 116 6.90 -6.52 -0.12
C LEU A 116 5.51 -6.05 -0.54
N PHE A 117 4.55 -6.98 -0.63
CA PHE A 117 3.16 -6.67 -0.94
C PHE A 117 2.51 -5.81 0.15
N GLY A 118 2.72 -6.16 1.41
CA GLY A 118 2.25 -5.39 2.56
C GLY A 118 2.75 -3.94 2.55
N ASP A 119 4.03 -3.76 2.22
CA ASP A 119 4.69 -2.45 2.26
C ASP A 119 4.35 -1.57 1.05
N ASN A 120 4.09 -2.16 -0.13
CA ASN A 120 3.99 -1.41 -1.38
C ASN A 120 2.60 -1.50 -2.06
N CYS A 121 1.87 -2.60 -1.91
CA CYS A 121 0.66 -2.89 -2.69
C CYS A 121 -0.62 -2.85 -1.87
N ALA A 122 -0.53 -3.23 -0.59
CA ALA A 122 -1.69 -3.40 0.29
C ALA A 122 -2.52 -2.14 0.53
N ALA A 123 -1.93 -0.94 0.36
CA ALA A 123 -2.64 0.32 0.50
C ALA A 123 -3.83 0.45 -0.49
N CYS A 124 -3.68 -0.12 -1.68
CA CYS A 124 -4.71 -0.14 -2.72
C CYS A 124 -5.40 -1.51 -2.81
N HIS A 125 -4.61 -2.60 -2.84
CA HIS A 125 -5.13 -3.94 -3.08
C HIS A 125 -5.59 -4.70 -1.82
N GLY A 126 -5.51 -4.08 -0.63
CA GLY A 126 -5.80 -4.75 0.64
C GLY A 126 -4.66 -5.68 1.07
N ARG A 127 -4.58 -6.02 2.35
CA ARG A 127 -3.51 -6.89 2.88
C ARG A 127 -3.62 -8.34 2.39
N ASP A 128 -4.84 -8.76 2.08
CA ASP A 128 -5.17 -10.08 1.57
C ASP A 128 -5.23 -10.15 0.03
N GLY A 129 -4.97 -9.03 -0.65
CA GLY A 129 -5.01 -8.92 -2.11
C GLY A 129 -6.40 -8.83 -2.72
N LYS A 130 -7.47 -8.81 -1.92
CA LYS A 130 -8.87 -8.79 -2.40
C LYS A 130 -9.34 -7.46 -2.96
N GLY A 131 -8.43 -6.51 -3.07
CA GLY A 131 -8.79 -5.19 -3.52
C GLY A 131 -9.60 -4.42 -2.48
N GLY A 132 -10.40 -3.52 -2.97
CA GLY A 132 -11.31 -2.71 -2.19
C GLY A 132 -12.18 -1.92 -3.15
N ARG A 133 -12.88 -0.91 -2.64
CA ARG A 133 -13.63 -0.03 -3.52
C ARG A 133 -12.67 0.61 -4.54
N ASP A 134 -12.97 0.44 -5.82
CA ASP A 134 -12.25 1.01 -6.97
C ASP A 134 -10.84 0.41 -7.23
N PHE A 135 -10.50 -0.70 -6.57
CA PHE A 135 -9.25 -1.43 -6.79
C PHE A 135 -9.51 -2.91 -7.09
N PRO A 136 -8.80 -3.51 -8.07
CA PRO A 136 -9.05 -4.90 -8.46
C PRO A 136 -8.66 -5.90 -7.34
N ASP A 137 -9.45 -6.95 -7.25
CA ASP A 137 -9.12 -8.17 -6.51
C ASP A 137 -7.99 -8.91 -7.25
N LEU A 138 -6.92 -9.26 -6.55
CA LEU A 138 -5.78 -10.00 -7.09
C LEU A 138 -5.82 -11.47 -6.67
N THR A 139 -6.88 -11.92 -5.99
CA THR A 139 -7.07 -13.28 -5.51
C THR A 139 -7.99 -14.10 -6.40
N ASP A 140 -8.61 -13.44 -7.38
CA ASP A 140 -9.48 -14.07 -8.37
C ASP A 140 -8.71 -14.41 -9.67
N ASP A 141 -9.41 -14.98 -10.63
CA ASP A 141 -8.89 -15.37 -11.94
C ASP A 141 -9.27 -14.38 -13.07
N ASP A 142 -9.85 -13.23 -12.71
CA ASP A 142 -10.29 -12.20 -13.66
C ASP A 142 -9.23 -11.11 -13.86
N TRP A 143 -8.29 -11.39 -14.72
CA TRP A 143 -7.15 -10.52 -14.98
C TRP A 143 -7.38 -9.54 -16.13
N LEU A 144 -7.34 -8.25 -15.84
CA LEU A 144 -7.46 -7.19 -16.87
C LEU A 144 -6.33 -7.19 -17.90
N TRP A 145 -5.14 -7.62 -17.51
CA TRP A 145 -3.92 -7.56 -18.34
C TRP A 145 -3.19 -8.91 -18.44
N GLY A 146 -3.84 -9.99 -18.02
CA GLY A 146 -3.30 -11.33 -17.93
C GLY A 146 -2.65 -11.63 -16.58
N GLY A 147 -2.90 -12.84 -16.09
CA GLY A 147 -2.48 -13.35 -14.78
C GLY A 147 -1.16 -14.12 -14.78
N GLY A 148 -0.53 -14.33 -15.94
CA GLY A 148 0.79 -14.95 -16.01
C GLY A 148 1.87 -14.07 -15.38
N PRO A 149 2.91 -14.66 -14.76
CA PRO A 149 3.92 -13.88 -14.02
C PRO A 149 4.63 -12.85 -14.88
N GLU A 150 4.88 -13.13 -16.15
CA GLU A 150 5.47 -12.18 -17.10
C GLU A 150 4.57 -10.95 -17.33
N LYS A 151 3.26 -11.19 -17.44
CA LYS A 151 2.27 -10.12 -17.62
C LYS A 151 2.14 -9.26 -16.36
N ILE A 152 2.22 -9.88 -15.18
CA ILE A 152 2.22 -9.20 -13.89
C ILE A 152 3.49 -8.37 -13.74
N VAL A 153 4.69 -8.92 -14.06
CA VAL A 153 5.95 -8.16 -14.11
C VAL A 153 5.81 -6.96 -15.01
N GLN A 154 5.34 -7.16 -16.25
CA GLN A 154 5.15 -6.05 -17.19
C GLN A 154 4.24 -4.96 -16.62
N THR A 155 3.09 -5.36 -16.03
CA THR A 155 2.12 -4.42 -15.45
C THR A 155 2.74 -3.61 -14.31
N MET A 156 3.50 -4.26 -13.41
CA MET A 156 4.21 -3.56 -12.33
C MET A 156 5.31 -2.66 -12.86
N THR A 157 6.09 -3.09 -13.85
CA THR A 157 7.18 -2.30 -14.41
C THR A 157 6.66 -1.02 -15.04
N VAL A 158 5.69 -1.11 -15.94
CA VAL A 158 5.24 0.04 -16.76
C VAL A 158 4.06 0.81 -16.15
N GLY A 159 3.35 0.20 -15.21
CA GLY A 159 2.13 0.74 -14.61
C GLY A 159 0.95 0.81 -15.59
N VAL A 160 -0.13 1.42 -15.12
CA VAL A 160 -1.36 1.68 -15.90
C VAL A 160 -1.68 3.17 -15.83
N ASN A 161 -1.85 3.80 -16.99
CA ASN A 161 -2.13 5.23 -17.14
C ASN A 161 -1.11 6.12 -16.42
N THR A 162 0.18 5.79 -16.57
CA THR A 162 1.31 6.51 -15.98
C THR A 162 2.05 7.34 -17.03
N THR A 163 3.08 8.05 -16.61
CA THR A 163 4.00 8.78 -17.50
C THR A 163 5.08 7.89 -18.13
N HIS A 164 5.15 6.61 -17.78
CA HIS A 164 6.11 5.68 -18.38
C HIS A 164 5.86 5.53 -19.89
N SER A 165 6.91 5.52 -20.70
CA SER A 165 6.80 5.48 -22.17
C SER A 165 6.07 4.25 -22.72
N GLN A 166 6.07 3.14 -21.96
CA GLN A 166 5.39 1.89 -22.29
C GLN A 166 4.18 1.62 -21.38
N SER A 167 3.69 2.67 -20.68
CA SER A 167 2.55 2.50 -19.78
C SER A 167 1.38 1.81 -20.46
N ARG A 168 0.73 0.89 -19.76
CA ARG A 168 -0.55 0.36 -20.21
C ARG A 168 -1.57 1.48 -20.19
N VAL A 169 -2.34 1.62 -21.27
CA VAL A 169 -3.38 2.64 -21.40
C VAL A 169 -4.73 1.95 -21.39
N SER A 170 -5.56 2.28 -20.40
CA SER A 170 -6.93 1.79 -20.29
C SER A 170 -7.82 2.94 -19.85
N GLN A 171 -8.76 3.30 -20.72
CA GLN A 171 -9.74 4.33 -20.43
C GLN A 171 -11.08 3.94 -21.03
N MET A 172 -12.09 3.89 -20.18
CA MET A 172 -13.49 3.85 -20.62
C MET A 172 -13.99 5.27 -20.81
N PRO A 173 -14.44 5.67 -22.00
CA PRO A 173 -14.97 7.02 -22.24
C PRO A 173 -16.15 7.36 -21.34
N ALA A 174 -16.37 8.64 -21.08
CA ALA A 174 -17.48 9.15 -20.30
C ALA A 174 -18.72 9.33 -21.18
N PHE A 175 -19.31 8.24 -21.66
CA PHE A 175 -20.34 8.23 -22.71
C PHE A 175 -21.50 9.19 -22.45
N GLY A 176 -21.88 9.40 -21.18
CA GLY A 176 -22.96 10.35 -20.85
C GLY A 176 -22.44 11.78 -20.71
N THR A 177 -21.31 11.99 -20.04
CA THR A 177 -20.73 13.33 -19.84
C THR A 177 -20.27 13.96 -21.15
N ASP A 178 -19.70 13.13 -22.05
CA ASP A 178 -19.22 13.56 -23.36
C ASP A 178 -20.34 13.55 -24.44
N GLU A 179 -21.60 13.38 -24.00
CA GLU A 179 -22.80 13.40 -24.86
C GLU A 179 -22.79 12.38 -26.03
N MET A 180 -21.96 11.33 -25.91
CA MET A 180 -21.88 10.24 -26.89
C MET A 180 -23.15 9.36 -26.84
N LEU A 181 -23.77 9.21 -25.66
CA LEU A 181 -25.02 8.53 -25.42
C LEU A 181 -25.94 9.44 -24.61
N ASN A 182 -27.22 9.47 -24.99
CA ASN A 182 -28.23 10.18 -24.21
C ASN A 182 -28.60 9.38 -22.94
N ARG A 183 -29.30 10.02 -22.00
CA ARG A 183 -29.69 9.41 -20.72
C ARG A 183 -30.43 8.08 -20.86
N LYS A 184 -31.34 7.99 -21.87
CA LYS A 184 -32.08 6.75 -22.10
C LYS A 184 -31.14 5.63 -22.56
N GLN A 185 -30.27 5.89 -23.50
CA GLN A 185 -29.28 4.92 -24.01
C GLN A 185 -28.34 4.45 -22.89
N VAL A 186 -27.88 5.36 -22.03
CA VAL A 186 -27.05 5.00 -20.84
C VAL A 186 -27.84 4.07 -19.92
N SER A 187 -29.11 4.36 -19.65
CA SER A 187 -29.96 3.51 -18.81
C SER A 187 -30.20 2.14 -19.46
N ASP A 188 -30.51 2.12 -20.76
CA ASP A 188 -30.81 0.88 -21.48
C ASP A 188 -29.57 -0.04 -21.54
N VAL A 189 -28.38 0.49 -21.89
CA VAL A 189 -27.17 -0.31 -21.94
C VAL A 189 -26.73 -0.77 -20.56
N ALA A 190 -26.97 0.03 -19.50
CA ALA A 190 -26.70 -0.40 -18.13
C ALA A 190 -27.62 -1.56 -17.72
N ALA A 191 -28.90 -1.56 -18.10
CA ALA A 191 -29.81 -2.66 -17.87
C ALA A 191 -29.36 -3.94 -18.59
N TYR A 192 -28.91 -3.82 -19.83
CA TYR A 192 -28.35 -4.94 -20.59
C TYR A 192 -27.12 -5.49 -19.91
N VAL A 193 -26.12 -4.66 -19.56
CA VAL A 193 -24.90 -5.09 -18.89
C VAL A 193 -25.20 -5.74 -17.54
N TYR A 194 -26.11 -5.18 -16.76
CA TYR A 194 -26.56 -5.77 -15.50
C TYR A 194 -27.14 -7.19 -15.70
N SER A 195 -27.91 -7.39 -16.78
CA SER A 195 -28.54 -8.69 -17.10
C SER A 195 -27.54 -9.78 -17.48
N LEU A 196 -26.30 -9.41 -17.90
CA LEU A 196 -25.28 -10.39 -18.30
C LEU A 196 -24.75 -11.21 -17.13
N SER A 197 -24.65 -10.60 -15.94
CA SER A 197 -24.14 -11.26 -14.72
C SER A 197 -25.24 -11.59 -13.69
N ASN A 198 -26.48 -11.12 -13.91
CA ASN A 198 -27.60 -11.33 -13.00
C ASN A 198 -28.76 -12.02 -13.71
N SER A 199 -28.96 -13.31 -13.44
CA SER A 199 -30.04 -14.10 -14.05
C SER A 199 -31.44 -13.82 -13.51
N SER A 200 -31.58 -13.05 -12.40
CA SER A 200 -32.87 -12.64 -11.83
C SER A 200 -33.32 -11.30 -12.45
N THR A 201 -34.05 -11.37 -13.57
CA THR A 201 -34.48 -10.25 -14.39
C THR A 201 -35.73 -9.52 -13.87
N GLU A 202 -36.04 -9.50 -12.60
CA GLU A 202 -37.16 -8.74 -12.04
C GLU A 202 -36.99 -7.21 -12.13
N ALA A 203 -35.76 -6.71 -12.41
CA ALA A 203 -35.47 -5.28 -12.36
C ALA A 203 -35.44 -4.54 -13.70
N ALA A 204 -35.50 -5.21 -14.85
CA ALA A 204 -35.47 -4.54 -16.15
C ALA A 204 -36.52 -5.15 -17.14
N ASP A 205 -37.23 -4.27 -17.86
CA ASP A 205 -38.10 -4.64 -18.93
C ASP A 205 -37.32 -5.28 -20.10
N ALA A 206 -37.83 -6.39 -20.64
CA ALA A 206 -37.22 -7.09 -21.79
C ALA A 206 -36.96 -6.17 -22.99
N SER A 207 -37.83 -5.18 -23.19
CA SER A 207 -37.68 -4.18 -24.26
C SER A 207 -36.48 -3.24 -23.99
N GLN A 208 -36.22 -2.89 -22.72
CA GLN A 208 -35.09 -2.08 -22.30
C GLN A 208 -33.79 -2.86 -22.50
N ILE A 209 -33.74 -4.12 -22.10
CA ILE A 209 -32.59 -5.01 -22.32
C ILE A 209 -32.24 -5.15 -23.80
N ALA A 210 -33.28 -5.32 -24.67
CA ALA A 210 -33.08 -5.42 -26.11
C ALA A 210 -32.51 -4.12 -26.71
N ALA A 211 -33.05 -2.96 -26.31
CA ALA A 211 -32.52 -1.66 -26.73
C ALA A 211 -31.10 -1.44 -26.21
N GLY A 212 -30.82 -1.84 -24.98
CA GLY A 212 -29.48 -1.78 -24.38
C GLY A 212 -28.48 -2.64 -25.12
N ARG A 213 -28.85 -3.84 -25.58
CA ARG A 213 -28.02 -4.70 -26.41
C ARG A 213 -27.62 -4.02 -27.72
N GLU A 214 -28.54 -3.33 -28.39
CA GLU A 214 -28.22 -2.58 -29.62
C GLU A 214 -27.18 -1.49 -29.36
N VAL A 215 -27.32 -0.72 -28.28
CA VAL A 215 -26.35 0.29 -27.87
C VAL A 215 -24.98 -0.37 -27.55
N PHE A 216 -24.99 -1.50 -26.85
CA PHE A 216 -23.75 -2.25 -26.52
C PHE A 216 -23.00 -2.69 -27.77
N MET A 217 -23.72 -3.29 -28.73
CA MET A 217 -23.14 -3.74 -30.00
C MET A 217 -22.59 -2.59 -30.85
N ALA A 218 -23.18 -1.40 -30.74
CA ALA A 218 -22.72 -0.23 -31.49
C ALA A 218 -21.50 0.48 -30.83
N SER A 219 -21.44 0.50 -29.50
CA SER A 219 -20.52 1.41 -28.79
C SER A 219 -19.52 0.72 -27.81
N CYS A 220 -19.74 -0.54 -27.41
CA CYS A 220 -19.00 -1.16 -26.31
C CYS A 220 -18.14 -2.34 -26.73
N VAL A 221 -18.49 -3.04 -27.82
CA VAL A 221 -17.83 -4.27 -28.27
C VAL A 221 -16.36 -4.09 -28.67
N ALA A 222 -15.97 -2.88 -29.04
CA ALA A 222 -14.57 -2.58 -29.39
C ALA A 222 -13.61 -2.97 -28.25
N CYS A 223 -13.99 -2.67 -27.00
CA CYS A 223 -13.22 -2.98 -25.81
C CYS A 223 -13.74 -4.24 -25.09
N HIS A 224 -15.06 -4.42 -24.95
CA HIS A 224 -15.61 -5.51 -24.14
C HIS A 224 -15.89 -6.81 -24.91
N GLY A 225 -15.73 -6.81 -26.23
CA GLY A 225 -16.04 -7.98 -27.06
C GLY A 225 -17.55 -8.13 -27.33
N GLU A 226 -17.93 -8.89 -28.38
CA GLU A 226 -19.31 -9.18 -28.69
C GLU A 226 -19.98 -10.10 -27.65
N ASP A 227 -19.16 -10.91 -26.98
CA ASP A 227 -19.54 -11.80 -25.89
C ASP A 227 -19.46 -11.14 -24.51
N ALA A 228 -19.08 -9.84 -24.45
CA ALA A 228 -18.92 -9.04 -23.25
C ALA A 228 -17.87 -9.58 -22.24
N LYS A 229 -16.96 -10.47 -22.65
CA LYS A 229 -15.93 -11.04 -21.78
C LYS A 229 -14.67 -10.19 -21.61
N GLY A 230 -14.68 -8.99 -22.20
CA GLY A 230 -13.56 -8.08 -22.14
C GLY A 230 -12.42 -8.43 -23.08
N LYS A 231 -11.36 -7.62 -23.05
CA LYS A 231 -10.13 -7.82 -23.84
C LYS A 231 -8.92 -7.40 -23.01
N GLN A 232 -8.00 -8.33 -22.78
CA GLN A 232 -6.80 -8.10 -21.96
C GLN A 232 -5.78 -7.16 -22.62
N ASP A 233 -5.76 -7.03 -23.94
CA ASP A 233 -4.87 -6.13 -24.67
C ASP A 233 -5.22 -4.64 -24.49
N VAL A 234 -6.45 -4.33 -24.11
CA VAL A 234 -6.91 -2.98 -23.79
C VAL A 234 -7.32 -2.80 -22.31
N GLY A 235 -7.14 -3.83 -21.48
CA GLY A 235 -7.49 -3.81 -20.05
C GLY A 235 -8.99 -3.63 -19.78
N ALA A 236 -9.83 -4.13 -20.69
CA ALA A 236 -11.27 -4.07 -20.53
C ALA A 236 -11.79 -5.31 -19.77
N PRO A 237 -12.58 -5.12 -18.68
CA PRO A 237 -13.05 -6.21 -17.86
C PRO A 237 -14.11 -7.07 -18.54
N ASN A 238 -14.24 -8.32 -18.08
CA ASN A 238 -15.37 -9.19 -18.32
C ASN A 238 -16.61 -8.60 -17.63
N LEU A 239 -17.73 -8.54 -18.34
CA LEU A 239 -18.99 -7.99 -17.84
C LEU A 239 -20.04 -9.11 -17.59
N THR A 240 -19.66 -10.38 -17.82
CA THR A 240 -20.56 -11.53 -17.68
C THR A 240 -20.40 -12.28 -16.37
N ASP A 241 -19.38 -11.93 -15.58
CA ASP A 241 -19.11 -12.50 -14.26
C ASP A 241 -19.71 -11.65 -13.14
N GLY A 242 -19.53 -12.09 -11.90
CA GLY A 242 -19.96 -11.38 -10.70
C GLY A 242 -18.91 -10.44 -10.10
N ARG A 243 -17.79 -10.18 -10.79
CA ARG A 243 -16.65 -9.45 -10.25
C ARG A 243 -16.58 -8.02 -10.77
N TRP A 244 -16.76 -7.08 -9.87
CA TRP A 244 -16.93 -5.68 -10.22
C TRP A 244 -15.99 -4.77 -9.44
N ILE A 245 -15.02 -4.18 -10.11
CA ILE A 245 -14.09 -3.22 -9.49
C ILE A 245 -14.83 -1.99 -8.96
N TYR A 246 -15.77 -1.47 -9.75
CA TYR A 246 -16.52 -0.24 -9.44
C TYR A 246 -17.93 -0.49 -8.93
N GLY A 247 -18.27 -1.77 -8.65
CA GLY A 247 -19.56 -2.23 -8.17
C GLY A 247 -20.54 -2.62 -9.29
N GLY A 248 -21.19 -3.79 -9.11
CA GLY A 248 -22.09 -4.44 -10.10
C GLY A 248 -23.56 -4.08 -9.97
N GLY A 249 -23.94 -3.18 -9.05
CA GLY A 249 -25.32 -2.69 -8.99
C GLY A 249 -25.64 -1.77 -10.16
N ILE A 250 -26.91 -1.77 -10.61
CA ILE A 250 -27.33 -1.03 -11.81
C ILE A 250 -26.97 0.46 -11.76
N GLU A 251 -27.11 1.10 -10.59
CA GLU A 251 -26.73 2.50 -10.40
C GLU A 251 -25.23 2.73 -10.58
N ARG A 252 -24.40 1.79 -10.16
CA ARG A 252 -22.94 1.84 -10.32
C ARG A 252 -22.54 1.63 -11.77
N ILE A 253 -23.22 0.75 -12.48
CA ILE A 253 -23.02 0.53 -13.92
C ILE A 253 -23.40 1.81 -14.68
N VAL A 254 -24.55 2.42 -14.37
CA VAL A 254 -24.95 3.73 -14.93
C VAL A 254 -23.89 4.80 -14.67
N GLN A 255 -23.37 4.91 -13.42
CA GLN A 255 -22.30 5.86 -13.08
C GLN A 255 -21.04 5.60 -13.89
N SER A 256 -20.67 4.34 -14.08
CA SER A 256 -19.46 3.95 -14.85
C SER A 256 -19.61 4.31 -16.34
N ILE A 257 -20.76 4.04 -16.94
CA ILE A 257 -21.03 4.38 -18.34
C ILE A 257 -21.14 5.88 -18.53
N HIS A 258 -21.85 6.57 -17.63
CA HIS A 258 -22.06 8.01 -17.74
C HIS A 258 -20.75 8.80 -17.58
N GLY A 259 -19.97 8.51 -16.53
CA GLY A 259 -18.78 9.28 -16.16
C GLY A 259 -17.46 8.71 -16.67
N GLY A 260 -17.47 7.54 -17.32
CA GLY A 260 -16.26 6.83 -17.70
C GLY A 260 -15.46 6.26 -16.53
N ARG A 261 -14.38 5.55 -16.84
CA ARG A 261 -13.44 5.02 -15.85
C ARG A 261 -12.01 5.11 -16.37
N GLN A 262 -11.12 5.55 -15.50
CA GLN A 262 -9.68 5.58 -15.75
C GLN A 262 -8.97 5.25 -14.46
N GLY A 263 -8.57 3.98 -14.30
CA GLY A 263 -7.77 3.55 -13.16
C GLY A 263 -6.31 4.01 -13.32
N HIS A 264 -5.58 4.09 -12.21
CA HIS A 264 -4.15 4.40 -12.21
C HIS A 264 -3.41 3.39 -11.32
N MET A 265 -2.37 2.77 -11.87
CA MET A 265 -1.40 1.97 -11.12
C MET A 265 -0.01 2.52 -11.37
N PRO A 266 0.75 2.94 -10.34
CA PRO A 266 2.10 3.49 -10.52
C PRO A 266 3.06 2.46 -11.09
N THR A 267 4.17 2.95 -11.66
CA THR A 267 5.36 2.15 -12.02
C THR A 267 6.15 1.78 -10.77
N TRP A 268 6.79 0.62 -10.80
CA TRP A 268 7.57 0.12 -9.67
C TRP A 268 9.04 -0.11 -10.01
N ASP A 269 9.45 0.01 -11.26
CA ASP A 269 10.81 -0.22 -11.77
C ASP A 269 11.87 0.73 -11.20
N GLU A 270 11.47 1.95 -10.80
CA GLU A 270 12.36 2.90 -10.13
C GLU A 270 12.42 2.71 -8.60
N ARG A 271 11.53 1.91 -8.02
CA ARG A 271 11.37 1.73 -6.57
C ARG A 271 11.79 0.35 -6.08
N LEU A 272 11.59 -0.65 -6.91
CA LEU A 272 11.85 -2.06 -6.62
C LEU A 272 12.88 -2.60 -7.59
N SER A 273 13.78 -3.43 -7.09
CA SER A 273 14.72 -4.16 -7.93
C SER A 273 14.01 -5.16 -8.84
N PRO A 274 14.62 -5.59 -9.94
CA PRO A 274 14.05 -6.63 -10.81
C PRO A 274 13.72 -7.93 -10.07
N ALA A 275 14.55 -8.32 -9.09
CA ALA A 275 14.29 -9.48 -8.24
C ALA A 275 13.02 -9.30 -7.38
N GLU A 276 12.82 -8.12 -6.78
CA GLU A 276 11.64 -7.83 -5.96
C GLU A 276 10.36 -7.80 -6.80
N ILE A 277 10.41 -7.22 -8.00
CA ILE A 277 9.29 -7.25 -8.95
C ILE A 277 8.96 -8.71 -9.33
N LYS A 278 9.97 -9.55 -9.58
CA LYS A 278 9.79 -10.95 -9.92
C LYS A 278 9.23 -11.78 -8.76
N ILE A 279 9.68 -11.50 -7.53
CA ILE A 279 9.13 -12.08 -6.29
C ILE A 279 7.66 -11.71 -6.13
N LEU A 280 7.33 -10.41 -6.29
CA LEU A 280 5.96 -9.93 -6.21
C LEU A 280 5.06 -10.54 -7.29
N ALA A 281 5.56 -10.67 -8.52
CA ALA A 281 4.81 -11.30 -9.61
C ALA A 281 4.44 -12.75 -9.30
N LEU A 282 5.38 -13.54 -8.80
CA LEU A 282 5.13 -14.92 -8.36
C LEU A 282 4.18 -14.99 -7.16
N TYR A 283 4.34 -14.06 -6.21
CA TYR A 283 3.47 -13.98 -5.04
C TYR A 283 2.02 -13.67 -5.44
N VAL A 284 1.81 -12.63 -6.26
CA VAL A 284 0.49 -12.20 -6.74
C VAL A 284 -0.14 -13.26 -7.65
N ASN A 285 0.63 -13.84 -8.58
CA ASN A 285 0.14 -14.95 -9.41
C ASN A 285 -0.38 -16.11 -8.56
N LYS A 286 0.30 -16.43 -7.44
CA LYS A 286 -0.15 -17.47 -6.52
C LYS A 286 -1.42 -17.09 -5.76
N LEU A 287 -1.66 -15.79 -5.46
CA LEU A 287 -2.90 -15.34 -4.85
C LEU A 287 -4.10 -15.54 -5.77
N GLY A 288 -3.95 -15.25 -7.06
CA GLY A 288 -4.97 -15.35 -8.10
C GLY A 288 -5.08 -16.72 -8.78
N GLY A 289 -4.83 -17.81 -8.04
CA GLY A 289 -5.04 -19.17 -8.56
C GLY A 289 -3.94 -19.72 -9.47
N GLY A 290 -2.88 -18.94 -9.75
CA GLY A 290 -1.71 -19.43 -10.48
C GLY A 290 -1.91 -19.65 -11.97
N GLN A 291 -2.58 -18.74 -12.68
CA GLN A 291 -2.67 -18.80 -14.15
C GLN A 291 -1.27 -18.90 -14.76
N GLN A 292 -1.12 -19.83 -15.71
CA GLN A 292 0.13 -20.08 -16.46
C GLN A 292 0.30 -19.08 -17.59
#